data_a98967ab41438e5bf495263f7660242d
#
_entry.id   a98967ab41438e5bf495263f7660242d
#
_cell.length_a   1.000
_cell.length_b   1.000
_cell.length_c   1.000
_cell.angle_alpha   90.00
_cell.angle_beta   90.00
_cell.angle_gamma   90.00
#
_symmetry.space_group_name_H-M   'P 1'
#
loop_
_entity.id
_entity.type
_entity.pdbx_description
1 polymer ?
#
loop_
_entity_poly.entity_id
_entity_poly.type
_entity_poly.pdbx_seq_one_letter_code
_entity_poly.pdbx_strand_id
1 'polypeptide(L)'
;MKVFKNEEGEVRSGWKILILFLVEYLLLFIMANIIGSLVMISRSIRENIYFILMFSQEIVLILTPILPWKVLFRKDLSLIGLKALNKKEVKNLILGLVMGIIAITLAFILILISKSGVLVNSLLEPRFSLSLVLYLILFIFVGFAEELLSRGYIIGAMEVSNNNKWFAIMVSAVIFSLMHYGNNGFSLIPFLNIFLVGILFGVMYVKTKSIWLSTGFHITWNFFQGCIYGMP
;
A
#
# COMPACT_ATOMS: atom_id res chain seq x y z
N MET A 1 2.69 -6.23 33.81
CA MET A 1 2.10 -7.13 32.80
C MET A 1 0.91 -6.50 32.05
N LYS A 2 0.05 -5.71 32.67
CA LYS A 2 -1.16 -5.10 32.03
C LYS A 2 -0.87 -4.12 30.88
N VAL A 3 0.36 -3.58 30.74
CA VAL A 3 0.71 -2.62 29.68
C VAL A 3 0.92 -3.34 28.32
N PHE A 4 1.55 -4.52 28.32
CA PHE A 4 1.90 -5.24 27.10
C PHE A 4 0.82 -6.20 26.61
N LYS A 5 0.05 -6.78 27.54
CA LYS A 5 -0.96 -7.79 27.25
C LYS A 5 -2.35 -7.31 27.66
N ASN A 6 -3.37 -7.78 26.92
CA ASN A 6 -4.77 -7.62 27.30
C ASN A 6 -5.16 -8.65 28.37
N GLU A 7 -6.44 -8.65 28.77
CA GLU A 7 -6.97 -9.57 29.80
C GLU A 7 -6.92 -11.05 29.36
N GLU A 8 -6.92 -11.30 28.04
CA GLU A 8 -6.82 -12.62 27.42
C GLU A 8 -5.35 -13.10 27.30
N GLY A 9 -4.38 -12.31 27.76
CA GLY A 9 -2.94 -12.62 27.70
C GLY A 9 -2.29 -12.35 26.35
N GLU A 10 -3.00 -11.76 25.39
CA GLU A 10 -2.48 -11.41 24.07
C GLU A 10 -1.78 -10.05 24.06
N VAL A 11 -0.77 -9.89 23.19
CA VAL A 11 -0.10 -8.61 22.95
C VAL A 11 -1.12 -7.59 22.43
N ARG A 12 -1.17 -6.40 23.04
CA ARG A 12 -2.08 -5.33 22.63
C ARG A 12 -1.74 -4.82 21.22
N SER A 13 -2.75 -4.36 20.47
CA SER A 13 -2.62 -3.89 19.08
C SER A 13 -1.57 -2.79 18.90
N GLY A 14 -1.47 -1.84 19.84
CA GLY A 14 -0.46 -0.78 19.79
C GLY A 14 0.98 -1.32 19.78
N TRP A 15 1.27 -2.35 20.56
CA TRP A 15 2.58 -3.00 20.54
C TRP A 15 2.82 -3.80 19.26
N LYS A 16 1.79 -4.44 18.72
CA LYS A 16 1.88 -5.12 17.42
C LYS A 16 2.25 -4.14 16.32
N ILE A 17 1.61 -2.96 16.30
CA ILE A 17 1.90 -1.89 15.34
C ILE A 17 3.31 -1.31 15.55
N LEU A 18 3.73 -1.09 16.81
CA LEU A 18 5.08 -0.62 17.09
C LEU A 18 6.14 -1.62 16.60
N ILE A 19 5.95 -2.91 16.86
CA ILE A 19 6.85 -3.98 16.39
C ILE A 19 6.89 -4.00 14.86
N LEU A 20 5.75 -3.80 14.18
CA LEU A 20 5.71 -3.67 12.72
C LEU A 20 6.71 -2.63 12.23
N PHE A 21 6.62 -1.39 12.72
CA PHE A 21 7.50 -0.30 12.30
C PHE A 21 8.96 -0.48 12.71
N LEU A 22 9.23 -1.11 13.85
CA LEU A 22 10.59 -1.47 14.23
C LEU A 22 11.22 -2.51 13.29
N VAL A 23 10.45 -3.51 12.88
CA VAL A 23 10.89 -4.51 11.89
C VAL A 23 11.07 -3.87 10.53
N GLU A 24 10.15 -3.01 10.10
CA GLU A 24 10.25 -2.25 8.85
C GLU A 24 11.54 -1.43 8.80
N TYR A 25 11.77 -0.62 9.83
CA TYR A 25 12.98 0.19 9.94
C TYR A 25 14.27 -0.65 9.86
N LEU A 26 14.30 -1.78 10.58
CA LEU A 26 15.44 -2.70 10.56
C LEU A 26 15.67 -3.29 9.16
N LEU A 27 14.62 -3.75 8.50
CA LEU A 27 14.72 -4.33 7.17
C LEU A 27 15.14 -3.28 6.13
N LEU A 28 14.58 -2.06 6.18
CA LEU A 28 14.98 -0.95 5.30
C LEU A 28 16.44 -0.56 5.54
N PHE A 29 16.90 -0.52 6.80
CA PHE A 29 18.28 -0.25 7.13
C PHE A 29 19.23 -1.31 6.56
N ILE A 30 18.91 -2.60 6.73
CA ILE A 30 19.70 -3.71 6.16
C ILE A 30 19.73 -3.61 4.63
N MET A 31 18.57 -3.41 4.00
CA MET A 31 18.44 -3.25 2.55
C MET A 31 19.29 -2.10 2.03
N ALA A 32 19.22 -0.92 2.66
CA ALA A 32 19.99 0.25 2.25
C ALA A 32 21.51 0.01 2.31
N ASN A 33 22.00 -0.68 3.34
CA ASN A 33 23.42 -1.02 3.48
C ASN A 33 23.87 -2.03 2.41
N ILE A 34 23.05 -3.05 2.11
CA ILE A 34 23.35 -4.04 1.06
C ILE A 34 23.40 -3.34 -0.31
N ILE A 35 22.36 -2.57 -0.67
CA ILE A 35 22.30 -1.89 -1.97
C ILE A 35 23.45 -0.86 -2.07
N GLY A 36 23.72 -0.09 -1.01
CA GLY A 36 24.83 0.86 -0.96
C GLY A 36 26.17 0.18 -1.25
N SER A 37 26.43 -0.99 -0.67
CA SER A 37 27.64 -1.77 -0.93
C SER A 37 27.71 -2.27 -2.38
N LEU A 38 26.59 -2.75 -2.93
CA LEU A 38 26.51 -3.24 -4.31
C LEU A 38 26.67 -2.13 -5.34
N VAL A 39 26.19 -0.92 -5.08
CA VAL A 39 26.38 0.28 -5.92
C VAL A 39 27.85 0.63 -6.09
N MET A 40 28.67 0.40 -5.07
CA MET A 40 30.11 0.70 -5.11
C MET A 40 30.88 -0.22 -6.07
N ILE A 41 30.42 -1.45 -6.24
CA ILE A 41 31.12 -2.50 -7.01
C ILE A 41 30.51 -2.80 -8.40
N SER A 42 29.27 -2.38 -8.64
CA SER A 42 28.55 -2.70 -9.90
C SER A 42 28.03 -1.47 -10.61
N ARG A 43 28.51 -1.24 -11.84
CA ARG A 43 28.04 -0.19 -12.73
C ARG A 43 26.58 -0.41 -13.14
N SER A 44 26.19 -1.64 -13.45
CA SER A 44 24.82 -1.98 -13.85
C SER A 44 23.80 -1.67 -12.74
N ILE A 45 24.16 -1.88 -11.46
CA ILE A 45 23.30 -1.54 -10.34
C ILE A 45 23.15 -0.02 -10.22
N ARG A 46 24.23 0.75 -10.41
CA ARG A 46 24.15 2.23 -10.41
C ARG A 46 23.21 2.77 -11.49
N GLU A 47 23.30 2.23 -12.69
CA GLU A 47 22.47 2.66 -13.83
C GLU A 47 20.99 2.35 -13.63
N ASN A 48 20.65 1.31 -12.85
CA ASN A 48 19.28 0.87 -12.58
C ASN A 48 18.83 1.13 -11.15
N ILE A 49 19.54 1.96 -10.40
CA ILE A 49 19.35 2.15 -8.93
C ILE A 49 17.93 2.52 -8.56
N TYR A 50 17.26 3.33 -9.37
CA TYR A 50 15.89 3.77 -9.11
C TYR A 50 14.93 2.59 -8.99
N PHE A 51 14.86 1.72 -9.97
CA PHE A 51 13.97 0.56 -9.95
C PHE A 51 14.38 -0.45 -8.88
N ILE A 52 15.72 -0.64 -8.68
CA ILE A 52 16.22 -1.54 -7.63
C ILE A 52 15.74 -1.08 -6.25
N LEU A 53 15.85 0.21 -5.93
CA LEU A 53 15.39 0.76 -4.67
C LEU A 53 13.87 0.62 -4.51
N MET A 54 13.09 0.99 -5.54
CA MET A 54 11.62 0.90 -5.50
C MET A 54 11.17 -0.55 -5.27
N PHE A 55 11.61 -1.51 -6.09
CA PHE A 55 11.22 -2.91 -5.90
C PHE A 55 11.69 -3.49 -4.56
N SER A 56 12.90 -3.13 -4.12
CA SER A 56 13.44 -3.61 -2.84
C SER A 56 12.62 -3.07 -1.66
N GLN A 57 12.19 -1.81 -1.72
CA GLN A 57 11.31 -1.20 -0.72
C GLN A 57 9.98 -1.96 -0.64
N GLU A 58 9.34 -2.27 -1.78
CA GLU A 58 8.08 -3.01 -1.79
C GLU A 58 8.23 -4.44 -1.22
N ILE A 59 9.35 -5.11 -1.51
CA ILE A 59 9.66 -6.41 -0.90
C ILE A 59 9.75 -6.29 0.63
N VAL A 60 10.42 -5.25 1.13
CA VAL A 60 10.49 -4.98 2.58
C VAL A 60 9.10 -4.74 3.15
N LEU A 61 8.27 -3.89 2.50
CA LEU A 61 6.91 -3.62 2.93
C LEU A 61 6.01 -4.87 2.95
N ILE A 62 6.25 -5.84 2.07
CA ILE A 62 5.56 -7.14 2.09
C ILE A 62 6.04 -8.01 3.26
N LEU A 63 7.35 -8.07 3.49
CA LEU A 63 7.92 -8.91 4.55
C LEU A 63 7.59 -8.37 5.96
N THR A 64 7.54 -7.06 6.10
CA THR A 64 7.28 -6.37 7.37
C THR A 64 6.01 -6.83 8.09
N PRO A 65 4.82 -6.94 7.48
CA PRO A 65 3.64 -7.48 8.13
C PRO A 65 3.68 -9.01 8.32
N ILE A 66 4.30 -9.74 7.39
CA ILE A 66 4.31 -11.22 7.41
C ILE A 66 5.20 -11.75 8.53
N LEU A 67 6.43 -11.23 8.67
CA LEU A 67 7.41 -11.75 9.62
C LEU A 67 6.94 -11.68 11.07
N PRO A 68 6.53 -10.52 11.64
CA PRO A 68 6.04 -10.47 13.00
C PRO A 68 4.78 -11.31 13.18
N TRP A 69 3.87 -11.32 12.20
CA TRP A 69 2.61 -12.05 12.30
C TRP A 69 2.81 -13.55 12.39
N LYS A 70 3.65 -14.12 11.54
CA LYS A 70 3.95 -15.57 11.51
C LYS A 70 4.92 -15.99 12.59
N VAL A 71 6.02 -15.26 12.79
CA VAL A 71 7.13 -15.69 13.65
C VAL A 71 6.89 -15.32 15.10
N LEU A 72 6.53 -14.04 15.37
CA LEU A 72 6.37 -13.57 16.75
C LEU A 72 4.99 -13.89 17.32
N PHE A 73 3.92 -13.63 16.57
CA PHE A 73 2.55 -13.83 17.04
C PHE A 73 2.00 -15.21 16.71
N ARG A 74 2.66 -15.97 15.81
CA ARG A 74 2.30 -17.34 15.40
C ARG A 74 0.84 -17.47 14.95
N LYS A 75 0.35 -16.44 14.23
CA LYS A 75 -1.04 -16.35 13.76
C LYS A 75 -1.13 -16.68 12.27
N ASP A 76 -2.33 -17.08 11.83
CA ASP A 76 -2.62 -17.31 10.41
C ASP A 76 -2.73 -15.99 9.64
N LEU A 77 -2.19 -15.94 8.42
CA LEU A 77 -2.19 -14.75 7.57
C LEU A 77 -3.60 -14.38 7.07
N SER A 78 -4.53 -15.33 7.07
CA SER A 78 -5.93 -15.05 6.72
C SER A 78 -6.59 -14.07 7.70
N LEU A 79 -6.11 -14.00 8.95
CA LEU A 79 -6.59 -13.07 9.97
C LEU A 79 -6.23 -11.61 9.66
N ILE A 80 -5.18 -11.38 8.87
CA ILE A 80 -4.83 -10.07 8.32
C ILE A 80 -5.30 -9.93 6.87
N GLY A 81 -6.32 -10.67 6.46
CA GLY A 81 -6.95 -10.54 5.14
C GLY A 81 -6.13 -11.07 3.97
N LEU A 82 -4.94 -11.62 4.19
CA LEU A 82 -4.14 -12.27 3.16
C LEU A 82 -4.65 -13.70 2.93
N LYS A 83 -5.67 -13.80 2.08
CA LYS A 83 -6.33 -15.05 1.72
C LYS A 83 -5.82 -15.56 0.38
N ALA A 84 -5.79 -16.90 0.22
CA ALA A 84 -5.50 -17.52 -1.07
C ALA A 84 -6.48 -17.04 -2.15
N LEU A 85 -5.98 -16.83 -3.37
CA LEU A 85 -6.74 -16.38 -4.53
C LEU A 85 -7.71 -17.49 -5.02
N ASN A 86 -8.80 -17.67 -4.29
CA ASN A 86 -9.93 -18.48 -4.73
C ASN A 86 -10.89 -17.65 -5.60
N LYS A 87 -11.95 -18.27 -6.16
CA LYS A 87 -12.92 -17.59 -7.04
C LYS A 87 -13.49 -16.28 -6.44
N LYS A 88 -13.74 -16.25 -5.13
CA LYS A 88 -14.23 -15.06 -4.43
C LYS A 88 -13.20 -13.95 -4.39
N GLU A 89 -11.96 -14.29 -4.03
CA GLU A 89 -10.89 -13.30 -3.90
C GLU A 89 -10.42 -12.78 -5.25
N VAL A 90 -10.41 -13.62 -6.29
CA VAL A 90 -10.20 -13.18 -7.68
C VAL A 90 -11.30 -12.22 -8.13
N LYS A 91 -12.59 -12.50 -7.80
CA LYS A 91 -13.69 -11.56 -8.09
C LYS A 91 -13.50 -10.22 -7.35
N ASN A 92 -13.07 -10.25 -6.07
CA ASN A 92 -12.78 -9.04 -5.31
C ASN A 92 -11.65 -8.22 -5.98
N LEU A 93 -10.56 -8.89 -6.38
CA LEU A 93 -9.45 -8.24 -7.06
C LEU A 93 -9.89 -7.59 -8.37
N ILE A 94 -10.60 -8.32 -9.24
CA ILE A 94 -11.10 -7.81 -10.52
C ILE A 94 -12.06 -6.64 -10.29
N LEU A 95 -12.98 -6.75 -9.34
CA LEU A 95 -13.90 -5.66 -9.00
C LEU A 95 -13.12 -4.42 -8.54
N GLY A 96 -12.09 -4.60 -7.72
CA GLY A 96 -11.20 -3.51 -7.31
C GLY A 96 -10.52 -2.84 -8.50
N LEU A 97 -9.91 -3.64 -9.40
CA LEU A 97 -9.26 -3.13 -10.61
C LEU A 97 -10.21 -2.25 -11.43
N VAL A 98 -11.44 -2.71 -11.67
CA VAL A 98 -12.45 -1.95 -12.44
C VAL A 98 -12.87 -0.68 -11.70
N MET A 99 -13.12 -0.77 -10.39
CA MET A 99 -13.49 0.39 -9.57
C MET A 99 -12.40 1.45 -9.54
N GLY A 100 -11.12 1.06 -9.45
CA GLY A 100 -9.99 1.98 -9.48
C GLY A 100 -9.88 2.73 -10.81
N ILE A 101 -10.00 2.01 -11.94
CA ILE A 101 -10.02 2.63 -13.28
C ILE A 101 -11.14 3.67 -13.39
N ILE A 102 -12.36 3.30 -13.01
CA ILE A 102 -13.52 4.21 -13.09
C ILE A 102 -13.29 5.43 -12.21
N ALA A 103 -12.87 5.24 -10.97
CA ALA A 103 -12.72 6.33 -10.02
C ALA A 103 -11.64 7.33 -10.43
N ILE A 104 -10.46 6.86 -10.86
CA ILE A 104 -9.37 7.75 -11.31
C ILE A 104 -9.72 8.44 -12.64
N THR A 105 -10.42 7.74 -13.53
CA THR A 105 -10.90 8.35 -14.79
C THR A 105 -11.90 9.47 -14.52
N LEU A 106 -12.83 9.27 -13.60
CA LEU A 106 -13.77 10.31 -13.18
C LEU A 106 -13.03 11.51 -12.56
N ALA A 107 -12.05 11.27 -11.70
CA ALA A 107 -11.23 12.34 -11.12
C ALA A 107 -10.49 13.13 -12.21
N PHE A 108 -9.88 12.43 -13.18
CA PHE A 108 -9.21 13.05 -14.31
C PHE A 108 -10.17 13.94 -15.16
N ILE A 109 -11.36 13.41 -15.49
CA ILE A 109 -12.38 14.16 -16.23
C ILE A 109 -12.81 15.42 -15.46
N LEU A 110 -13.01 15.31 -14.14
CA LEU A 110 -13.37 16.46 -13.29
C LEU A 110 -12.27 17.53 -13.28
N ILE A 111 -10.99 17.13 -13.25
CA ILE A 111 -9.86 18.07 -13.34
C ILE A 111 -9.87 18.83 -14.67
N LEU A 112 -10.16 18.15 -15.78
CA LEU A 112 -10.25 18.80 -17.09
C LEU A 112 -11.46 19.74 -17.20
N ILE A 113 -12.64 19.30 -16.73
CA ILE A 113 -13.87 20.14 -16.77
C ILE A 113 -13.72 21.38 -15.89
N SER A 114 -13.09 21.24 -14.71
CA SER A 114 -12.85 22.38 -13.80
C SER A 114 -11.73 23.31 -14.27
N LYS A 115 -11.06 22.98 -15.38
CA LYS A 115 -9.89 23.72 -15.91
C LYS A 115 -8.72 23.82 -14.92
N SER A 116 -8.68 22.91 -13.93
CA SER A 116 -7.58 22.81 -12.95
C SER A 116 -6.36 22.08 -13.50
N GLY A 117 -6.46 21.52 -14.70
CA GLY A 117 -5.39 20.87 -15.45
C GLY A 117 -5.59 21.04 -16.95
N VAL A 118 -4.52 20.86 -17.72
CA VAL A 118 -4.54 20.89 -19.17
C VAL A 118 -3.97 19.59 -19.73
N LEU A 119 -4.55 19.12 -20.82
CA LEU A 119 -4.03 17.97 -21.54
C LEU A 119 -2.80 18.40 -22.37
N VAL A 120 -1.63 17.88 -22.03
CA VAL A 120 -0.38 18.24 -22.74
C VAL A 120 -0.18 17.37 -23.99
N ASN A 121 -0.55 16.09 -23.92
CA ASN A 121 -0.42 15.13 -25.01
C ASN A 121 -1.78 14.52 -25.38
N SER A 122 -1.90 14.01 -26.60
CA SER A 122 -3.09 13.29 -27.03
C SER A 122 -3.17 11.89 -26.38
N LEU A 123 -4.30 11.57 -25.78
CA LEU A 123 -4.60 10.20 -25.32
C LEU A 123 -4.78 9.21 -26.51
N LEU A 124 -4.93 9.72 -27.73
CA LEU A 124 -5.08 8.94 -28.94
C LEU A 124 -3.74 8.48 -29.52
N GLU A 125 -2.63 8.98 -28.97
CA GLU A 125 -1.25 8.64 -29.39
C GLU A 125 -0.50 7.98 -28.22
N PRO A 126 -0.90 6.76 -27.79
CA PRO A 126 -0.28 6.10 -26.66
C PRO A 126 1.20 5.74 -26.96
N ARG A 127 2.08 6.07 -26.03
CA ARG A 127 3.50 5.71 -26.12
C ARG A 127 3.78 4.45 -25.32
N PHE A 128 3.89 3.32 -25.99
CA PHE A 128 4.28 2.06 -25.37
C PHE A 128 5.80 1.99 -25.20
N SER A 129 6.25 1.73 -23.99
CA SER A 129 7.67 1.56 -23.66
C SER A 129 7.87 0.43 -22.65
N LEU A 130 9.09 -0.11 -22.56
CA LEU A 130 9.44 -1.06 -21.51
C LEU A 130 9.21 -0.47 -20.11
N SER A 131 9.45 0.82 -19.95
CA SER A 131 9.21 1.52 -18.68
C SER A 131 7.75 1.43 -18.23
N LEU A 132 6.79 1.50 -19.17
CA LEU A 132 5.35 1.35 -18.84
C LEU A 132 5.06 -0.02 -18.22
N VAL A 133 5.67 -1.08 -18.75
CA VAL A 133 5.53 -2.45 -18.21
C VAL A 133 6.18 -2.55 -16.83
N LEU A 134 7.37 -1.97 -16.66
CA LEU A 134 8.05 -1.96 -15.37
C LEU A 134 7.24 -1.20 -14.30
N TYR A 135 6.65 -0.06 -14.65
CA TYR A 135 5.76 0.67 -13.74
C TYR A 135 4.47 -0.10 -13.42
N LEU A 136 3.89 -0.82 -14.39
CA LEU A 136 2.73 -1.67 -14.11
C LEU A 136 3.09 -2.75 -13.08
N ILE A 137 4.23 -3.43 -13.27
CA ILE A 137 4.71 -4.43 -12.31
C ILE A 137 4.97 -3.77 -10.95
N LEU A 138 5.63 -2.61 -10.93
CA LEU A 138 5.89 -1.87 -9.70
C LEU A 138 4.59 -1.54 -8.95
N PHE A 139 3.57 -1.00 -9.63
CA PHE A 139 2.30 -0.65 -8.98
C PHE A 139 1.49 -1.87 -8.53
N ILE A 140 1.71 -3.05 -9.11
CA ILE A 140 1.18 -4.31 -8.56
C ILE A 140 1.82 -4.59 -7.18
N PHE A 141 3.15 -4.43 -7.06
CA PHE A 141 3.84 -4.58 -5.79
C PHE A 141 3.43 -3.51 -4.77
N VAL A 142 3.40 -2.24 -5.17
CA VAL A 142 2.96 -1.11 -4.32
C VAL A 142 1.56 -1.34 -3.77
N GLY A 143 0.58 -1.57 -4.66
CA GLY A 143 -0.81 -1.77 -4.23
C GLY A 143 -0.99 -2.99 -3.33
N PHE A 144 -0.23 -4.06 -3.55
CA PHE A 144 -0.26 -5.24 -2.68
C PHE A 144 0.43 -4.99 -1.34
N ALA A 145 1.63 -4.42 -1.34
CA ALA A 145 2.45 -4.18 -0.15
C ALA A 145 1.78 -3.21 0.82
N GLU A 146 1.32 -2.07 0.30
CA GLU A 146 0.70 -1.04 1.12
C GLU A 146 -0.66 -1.47 1.69
N GLU A 147 -1.47 -2.24 0.92
CA GLU A 147 -2.72 -2.78 1.43
C GLU A 147 -2.49 -3.91 2.46
N LEU A 148 -1.49 -4.76 2.25
CA LEU A 148 -1.14 -5.79 3.22
C LEU A 148 -0.67 -5.18 4.56
N LEU A 149 0.13 -4.12 4.50
CA LEU A 149 0.61 -3.42 5.69
C LEU A 149 -0.53 -2.65 6.37
N SER A 150 -1.21 -1.77 5.63
CA SER A 150 -2.15 -0.81 6.20
C SER A 150 -3.50 -1.44 6.57
N ARG A 151 -4.10 -2.20 5.66
CA ARG A 151 -5.42 -2.83 5.89
C ARG A 151 -5.26 -4.20 6.50
N GLY A 152 -4.36 -5.00 5.93
CA GLY A 152 -4.08 -6.33 6.44
C GLY A 152 -3.60 -6.27 7.88
N TYR A 153 -2.38 -5.79 8.09
CA TYR A 153 -1.76 -5.87 9.40
C TYR A 153 -2.37 -4.87 10.40
N ILE A 154 -2.44 -3.56 10.09
CA ILE A 154 -2.86 -2.57 11.09
C ILE A 154 -4.31 -2.80 11.51
N ILE A 155 -5.26 -2.86 10.56
CA ILE A 155 -6.68 -3.11 10.90
C ILE A 155 -6.84 -4.52 11.45
N GLY A 156 -6.24 -5.54 10.82
CA GLY A 156 -6.34 -6.93 11.27
C GLY A 156 -5.78 -7.16 12.68
N ALA A 157 -4.63 -6.57 13.03
CA ALA A 157 -4.07 -6.64 14.37
C ALA A 157 -4.97 -5.97 15.42
N MET A 158 -5.61 -4.85 15.05
CA MET A 158 -6.55 -4.17 15.92
C MET A 158 -7.84 -4.96 16.09
N GLU A 159 -8.40 -5.55 15.03
CA GLU A 159 -9.60 -6.39 15.10
C GLU A 159 -9.37 -7.65 15.95
N VAL A 160 -8.25 -8.35 15.73
CA VAL A 160 -7.88 -9.53 16.54
C VAL A 160 -7.66 -9.17 18.02
N SER A 161 -7.40 -7.90 18.33
CA SER A 161 -7.28 -7.38 19.70
C SER A 161 -8.59 -6.76 20.23
N ASN A 162 -9.73 -7.08 19.61
CA ASN A 162 -11.07 -6.62 19.97
C ASN A 162 -11.25 -5.08 19.95
N ASN A 163 -10.48 -4.36 19.13
CA ASN A 163 -10.70 -2.93 18.96
C ASN A 163 -11.92 -2.67 18.05
N ASN A 164 -12.57 -1.52 18.26
CA ASN A 164 -13.66 -1.10 17.39
C ASN A 164 -13.19 -0.94 15.95
N LYS A 165 -13.94 -1.50 15.00
CA LYS A 165 -13.60 -1.50 13.57
C LYS A 165 -13.43 -0.10 12.97
N TRP A 166 -14.27 0.87 13.38
CA TRP A 166 -14.17 2.24 12.90
C TRP A 166 -12.92 2.94 13.42
N PHE A 167 -12.58 2.70 14.69
CA PHE A 167 -11.34 3.19 15.28
C PHE A 167 -10.13 2.59 14.56
N ALA A 168 -10.15 1.28 14.24
CA ALA A 168 -9.08 0.63 13.48
C ALA A 168 -8.93 1.23 12.06
N ILE A 169 -10.06 1.51 11.36
CA ILE A 169 -10.04 2.18 10.07
C ILE A 169 -9.40 3.57 10.18
N MET A 170 -9.81 4.37 11.17
CA MET A 170 -9.27 5.73 11.36
C MET A 170 -7.77 5.71 11.65
N VAL A 171 -7.31 4.84 12.54
CA VAL A 171 -5.88 4.68 12.86
C VAL A 171 -5.09 4.27 11.61
N SER A 172 -5.58 3.27 10.87
CA SER A 172 -4.95 2.84 9.62
C SER A 172 -4.90 3.95 8.58
N ALA A 173 -5.97 4.71 8.40
CA ALA A 173 -6.04 5.81 7.43
C ALA A 173 -5.09 6.96 7.77
N VAL A 174 -4.97 7.32 9.06
CA VAL A 174 -4.00 8.34 9.54
C VAL A 174 -2.57 7.86 9.27
N ILE A 175 -2.24 6.63 9.67
CA ILE A 175 -0.89 6.07 9.47
C ILE A 175 -0.58 6.02 7.97
N PHE A 176 -1.50 5.53 7.15
CA PHE A 176 -1.36 5.47 5.70
C PHE A 176 -1.08 6.83 5.08
N SER A 177 -1.80 7.86 5.49
CA SER A 177 -1.57 9.22 5.02
C SER A 177 -0.22 9.78 5.47
N LEU A 178 0.21 9.49 6.71
CA LEU A 178 1.52 9.92 7.22
C LEU A 178 2.69 9.21 6.53
N MET A 179 2.54 7.96 6.10
CA MET A 179 3.56 7.25 5.31
C MET A 179 3.88 7.96 3.99
N HIS A 180 2.96 8.78 3.47
CA HIS A 180 3.16 9.59 2.26
C HIS A 180 3.82 10.94 2.52
N TYR A 181 4.25 11.23 3.76
CA TYR A 181 4.86 12.52 4.13
C TYR A 181 6.09 12.89 3.27
N GLY A 182 6.83 11.89 2.80
CA GLY A 182 8.00 12.08 1.94
C GLY A 182 7.69 12.37 0.46
N ASN A 183 6.42 12.32 0.04
CA ASN A 183 6.06 12.56 -1.34
C ASN A 183 6.18 14.05 -1.71
N ASN A 184 6.62 14.31 -2.96
CA ASN A 184 6.68 15.67 -3.48
C ASN A 184 5.31 16.35 -3.42
N GLY A 185 5.27 17.59 -2.93
CA GLY A 185 4.02 18.35 -2.81
C GLY A 185 3.12 17.93 -1.64
N PHE A 186 3.61 17.09 -0.70
CA PHE A 186 2.84 16.74 0.47
C PHE A 186 2.46 17.99 1.27
N SER A 187 1.17 18.14 1.54
CA SER A 187 0.58 19.24 2.31
C SER A 187 -0.75 18.78 2.90
N LEU A 188 -1.49 19.68 3.53
CA LEU A 188 -2.76 19.32 4.16
C LEU A 188 -3.78 18.73 3.17
N ILE A 189 -3.86 19.23 1.93
CA ILE A 189 -4.82 18.73 0.94
C ILE A 189 -4.47 17.31 0.49
N PRO A 190 -3.27 16.99 0.00
CA PRO A 190 -2.86 15.60 -0.24
C PRO A 190 -3.03 14.69 0.98
N PHE A 191 -2.66 15.15 2.19
CA PHE A 191 -2.89 14.39 3.42
C PHE A 191 -4.37 14.01 3.57
N LEU A 192 -5.30 14.95 3.45
CA LEU A 192 -6.72 14.70 3.58
C LEU A 192 -7.25 13.77 2.47
N ASN A 193 -6.78 13.94 1.23
CA ASN A 193 -7.16 13.06 0.13
C ASN A 193 -6.74 11.61 0.39
N ILE A 194 -5.47 11.39 0.76
CA ILE A 194 -4.95 10.06 1.06
C ILE A 194 -5.65 9.47 2.29
N PHE A 195 -5.96 10.29 3.29
CA PHE A 195 -6.72 9.87 4.47
C PHE A 195 -8.14 9.40 4.10
N LEU A 196 -8.85 10.12 3.24
CA LEU A 196 -10.19 9.72 2.78
C LEU A 196 -10.14 8.42 1.95
N VAL A 197 -9.16 8.28 1.07
CA VAL A 197 -8.90 7.02 0.35
C VAL A 197 -8.54 5.91 1.33
N GLY A 198 -7.77 6.23 2.38
CA GLY A 198 -7.45 5.33 3.48
C GLY A 198 -8.69 4.77 4.18
N ILE A 199 -9.68 5.63 4.45
CA ILE A 199 -10.98 5.22 5.02
C ILE A 199 -11.74 4.33 4.02
N LEU A 200 -11.81 4.69 2.74
CA LEU A 200 -12.47 3.90 1.71
C LEU A 200 -11.91 2.47 1.65
N PHE A 201 -10.59 2.33 1.58
CA PHE A 201 -9.92 1.04 1.55
C PHE A 201 -10.11 0.25 2.86
N GLY A 202 -10.10 0.94 4.01
CA GLY A 202 -10.42 0.34 5.30
C GLY A 202 -11.84 -0.24 5.35
N VAL A 203 -12.83 0.47 4.77
CA VAL A 203 -14.21 -0.03 4.65
C VAL A 203 -14.28 -1.24 3.71
N MET A 204 -13.57 -1.22 2.59
CA MET A 204 -13.48 -2.37 1.66
C MET A 204 -12.93 -3.60 2.39
N TYR A 205 -11.84 -3.44 3.15
CA TYR A 205 -11.24 -4.50 3.95
C TYR A 205 -12.21 -5.06 5.00
N VAL A 206 -12.80 -4.20 5.82
CA VAL A 206 -13.71 -4.64 6.90
C VAL A 206 -14.94 -5.37 6.35
N LYS A 207 -15.46 -4.97 5.18
CA LYS A 207 -16.60 -5.64 4.53
C LYS A 207 -16.24 -6.99 3.91
N THR A 208 -15.07 -7.11 3.30
CA THR A 208 -14.64 -8.34 2.60
C THR A 208 -13.85 -9.30 3.49
N LYS A 209 -13.25 -8.77 4.56
CA LYS A 209 -12.23 -9.46 5.38
C LYS A 209 -11.08 -9.98 4.52
N SER A 210 -10.67 -9.17 3.55
CA SER A 210 -9.68 -9.49 2.54
C SER A 210 -9.07 -8.21 1.99
N ILE A 211 -7.78 -8.26 1.66
CA ILE A 211 -7.07 -7.12 1.07
C ILE A 211 -7.33 -6.98 -0.44
N TRP A 212 -7.82 -8.03 -1.11
CA TRP A 212 -7.80 -8.11 -2.58
C TRP A 212 -8.66 -7.06 -3.28
N LEU A 213 -9.76 -6.62 -2.67
CA LEU A 213 -10.61 -5.58 -3.26
C LEU A 213 -9.90 -4.22 -3.27
N SER A 214 -9.33 -3.81 -2.15
CA SER A 214 -8.58 -2.55 -2.05
C SER A 214 -7.26 -2.61 -2.83
N THR A 215 -6.57 -3.77 -2.83
CA THR A 215 -5.37 -3.99 -3.66
C THR A 215 -5.67 -3.75 -5.15
N GLY A 216 -6.73 -4.34 -5.69
CA GLY A 216 -7.11 -4.13 -7.09
C GLY A 216 -7.37 -2.66 -7.41
N PHE A 217 -8.14 -1.98 -6.56
CA PHE A 217 -8.41 -0.55 -6.71
C PHE A 217 -7.11 0.28 -6.70
N HIS A 218 -6.24 0.01 -5.73
CA HIS A 218 -4.99 0.74 -5.54
C HIS A 218 -4.04 0.59 -6.74
N ILE A 219 -3.87 -0.63 -7.25
CA ILE A 219 -3.03 -0.91 -8.43
C ILE A 219 -3.46 -0.04 -9.62
N THR A 220 -4.73 -0.08 -9.96
CA THR A 220 -5.23 0.64 -11.15
C THR A 220 -5.31 2.14 -10.94
N TRP A 221 -5.64 2.59 -9.74
CA TRP A 221 -5.57 4.00 -9.39
C TRP A 221 -4.16 4.55 -9.66
N ASN A 222 -3.12 3.98 -9.06
CA ASN A 222 -1.75 4.47 -9.19
C ASN A 222 -1.23 4.37 -10.64
N PHE A 223 -1.49 3.24 -11.31
CA PHE A 223 -1.04 3.05 -12.68
C PHE A 223 -1.68 4.04 -13.64
N PHE A 224 -2.98 4.24 -13.55
CA PHE A 224 -3.68 5.19 -14.43
C PHE A 224 -3.33 6.64 -14.07
N GLN A 225 -3.24 6.97 -12.78
CA GLN A 225 -2.83 8.30 -12.34
C GLN A 225 -1.47 8.68 -12.93
N GLY A 226 -0.43 7.89 -12.65
CA GLY A 226 0.94 8.25 -13.01
C GLY A 226 1.29 7.96 -14.47
N CYS A 227 0.86 6.80 -15.02
CA CYS A 227 1.35 6.32 -16.31
C CYS A 227 0.41 6.64 -17.48
N ILE A 228 -0.91 6.70 -17.26
CA ILE A 228 -1.88 6.93 -18.33
C ILE A 228 -2.28 8.40 -18.40
N TYR A 229 -2.58 9.03 -17.27
CA TYR A 229 -3.04 10.41 -17.20
C TYR A 229 -1.93 11.40 -16.89
N GLY A 230 -0.74 10.93 -16.45
CA GLY A 230 0.40 11.80 -16.11
C GLY A 230 0.11 12.79 -14.99
N MET A 231 -0.78 12.44 -14.06
CA MET A 231 -1.09 13.25 -12.90
C MET A 231 -0.04 13.04 -11.80
N PRO A 232 0.35 14.11 -11.07
CA PRO A 232 1.33 14.00 -9.97
C PRO A 232 0.80 13.19 -8.79
#